data_0cda12f5774f1ad1b21fbaad6b569e2b
#
_entry.id   0cda12f5774f1ad1b21fbaad6b569e2b
#
_cell.length_a   1.000
_cell.length_b   1.000
_cell.length_c   1.000
_cell.angle_alpha   90.00
_cell.angle_beta   90.00
_cell.angle_gamma   90.00
#
_symmetry.space_group_name_H-M   'P 1'
#
loop_
_entity.id
_entity.type
_entity.pdbx_description
1 polymer ?
#
loop_
_entity_poly.entity_id
_entity_poly.type
_entity_poly.pdbx_seq_one_letter_code
_entity_poly.pdbx_strand_id
1 'polypeptide(L)'
;IDAESNFYKFHNAAVHRGAHQLAEEATDAFEGARLKVANFIGAKEDEIVFTKSATESLNLVAYAMGNAEPGTRFALTSKDRIVVTEMEHHANLIPWQQLAARTGAQLSWFEVTPEGRLDLSKINSVITEDTKVVALTHQSNVLGTINPLEAIVARAHEVGAVVVLDACQSVPHMPVDVKKLGVDFLAFSGHKAVGPTGVGVLWSSLLNELPPFLFGGSMIETVTMTSATWAAAPRKFEAGVPNMAQAVGLGAAIDYLTGI
;
A
#
# COMPACT_ATOMS: atom_id res chain seq x y z
N ILE A 1 -7.16 20.08 9.36
CA ILE A 1 -8.53 20.62 9.31
C ILE A 1 -8.59 21.78 8.32
N ASP A 2 -7.79 22.85 8.52
CA ASP A 2 -7.88 24.06 7.68
C ASP A 2 -7.57 23.78 6.20
N ALA A 3 -6.56 22.96 5.89
CA ALA A 3 -6.22 22.58 4.52
C ALA A 3 -7.39 21.89 3.81
N GLU A 4 -8.07 20.95 4.48
CA GLU A 4 -9.24 20.25 3.98
C GLU A 4 -10.45 21.19 3.81
N SER A 5 -10.72 22.03 4.83
CA SER A 5 -11.79 23.00 4.80
C SER A 5 -11.58 24.07 3.69
N ASN A 6 -10.36 24.53 3.51
CA ASN A 6 -10.01 25.49 2.48
C ASN A 6 -10.12 24.86 1.06
N PHE A 7 -9.72 23.60 0.91
CA PHE A 7 -9.92 22.89 -0.36
C PHE A 7 -11.40 22.88 -0.76
N TYR A 8 -12.30 22.47 0.16
CA TYR A 8 -13.74 22.47 -0.13
C TYR A 8 -14.31 23.86 -0.40
N LYS A 9 -13.84 24.90 0.27
CA LYS A 9 -14.35 26.27 0.11
C LYS A 9 -13.90 26.93 -1.18
N PHE A 10 -12.67 26.67 -1.63
CA PHE A 10 -12.01 27.52 -2.62
C PHE A 10 -11.47 26.75 -3.84
N HIS A 11 -11.23 25.43 -3.72
CA HIS A 11 -10.51 24.66 -4.75
C HIS A 11 -11.22 23.38 -5.17
N ASN A 12 -12.46 23.14 -4.73
CA ASN A 12 -13.17 21.89 -4.99
C ASN A 12 -13.62 21.79 -6.46
N ALA A 13 -12.78 21.21 -7.29
CA ALA A 13 -13.04 20.94 -8.71
C ALA A 13 -12.52 19.56 -9.11
N ALA A 14 -12.82 19.15 -10.35
CA ALA A 14 -12.41 17.84 -10.87
C ALA A 14 -10.89 17.79 -11.11
N VAL A 15 -10.19 16.93 -10.41
CA VAL A 15 -8.76 16.64 -10.61
C VAL A 15 -8.58 15.89 -11.94
N HIS A 16 -7.56 16.28 -12.73
CA HIS A 16 -7.16 15.73 -14.04
C HIS A 16 -8.22 15.79 -15.15
N ARG A 17 -9.35 16.49 -14.96
CA ARG A 17 -10.48 16.46 -15.90
C ARG A 17 -10.98 17.82 -16.36
N GLY A 18 -10.47 18.91 -15.83
CA GLY A 18 -10.90 20.26 -16.18
C GLY A 18 -9.81 21.04 -16.88
N ALA A 19 -10.19 21.84 -17.88
CA ALA A 19 -9.31 22.79 -18.57
C ALA A 19 -9.60 24.24 -18.12
N HIS A 20 -9.83 24.44 -16.82
CA HIS A 20 -10.07 25.75 -16.22
C HIS A 20 -9.28 25.87 -14.92
N GLN A 21 -8.98 27.13 -14.54
CA GLN A 21 -8.09 27.47 -13.43
C GLN A 21 -8.39 26.67 -12.14
N LEU A 22 -9.65 26.57 -11.74
CA LEU A 22 -10.02 25.86 -10.50
C LEU A 22 -9.69 24.36 -10.55
N ALA A 23 -9.80 23.72 -11.72
CA ALA A 23 -9.43 22.31 -11.89
C ALA A 23 -7.91 22.11 -11.90
N GLU A 24 -7.15 23.08 -12.43
CA GLU A 24 -5.69 23.10 -12.36
C GLU A 24 -5.23 23.24 -10.91
N GLU A 25 -5.77 24.21 -10.17
CA GLU A 25 -5.48 24.40 -8.72
C GLU A 25 -5.82 23.16 -7.89
N ALA A 26 -6.95 22.49 -8.15
CA ALA A 26 -7.33 21.25 -7.49
C ALA A 26 -6.36 20.11 -7.80
N THR A 27 -5.91 20.02 -9.06
CA THR A 27 -4.94 19.01 -9.51
C THR A 27 -3.58 19.26 -8.86
N ASP A 28 -3.11 20.49 -8.85
CA ASP A 28 -1.83 20.86 -8.24
C ASP A 28 -1.83 20.58 -6.73
N ALA A 29 -2.93 20.88 -6.04
CA ALA A 29 -3.07 20.58 -4.63
C ALA A 29 -3.06 19.07 -4.33
N PHE A 30 -3.74 18.27 -5.14
CA PHE A 30 -3.82 16.83 -5.02
C PHE A 30 -2.47 16.14 -5.32
N GLU A 31 -1.83 16.48 -6.44
CA GLU A 31 -0.53 15.94 -6.81
C GLU A 31 0.60 16.48 -5.91
N GLY A 32 0.49 17.73 -5.45
CA GLY A 32 1.38 18.27 -4.43
C GLY A 32 1.34 17.49 -3.11
N ALA A 33 0.16 16.99 -2.72
CA ALA A 33 0.04 16.10 -1.57
C ALA A 33 0.72 14.73 -1.82
N ARG A 34 0.61 14.19 -3.04
CA ARG A 34 1.30 12.95 -3.45
C ARG A 34 2.82 13.12 -3.37
N LEU A 35 3.36 14.21 -3.88
CA LEU A 35 4.78 14.54 -3.80
C LEU A 35 5.27 14.61 -2.34
N LYS A 36 4.50 15.26 -1.45
CA LYS A 36 4.84 15.33 -0.02
C LYS A 36 4.91 13.95 0.62
N VAL A 37 3.92 13.11 0.36
CA VAL A 37 3.90 11.72 0.84
C VAL A 37 5.09 10.94 0.30
N ALA A 38 5.38 11.05 -1.00
CA ALA A 38 6.51 10.37 -1.62
C ALA A 38 7.83 10.77 -0.97
N ASN A 39 8.09 12.07 -0.81
CA ASN A 39 9.29 12.60 -0.17
C ASN A 39 9.43 12.13 1.29
N PHE A 40 8.31 12.07 2.03
CA PHE A 40 8.30 11.69 3.44
C PHE A 40 8.76 10.24 3.68
N ILE A 41 8.50 9.33 2.74
CA ILE A 41 8.91 7.92 2.84
C ILE A 41 10.08 7.55 1.90
N GLY A 42 10.70 8.52 1.21
CA GLY A 42 11.83 8.30 0.31
C GLY A 42 11.48 7.65 -1.03
N ALA A 43 10.23 7.81 -1.48
CA ALA A 43 9.67 7.27 -2.72
C ALA A 43 9.66 8.28 -3.88
N LYS A 44 9.19 7.84 -5.05
CA LYS A 44 8.80 8.70 -6.18
C LYS A 44 7.28 8.87 -6.21
N GLU A 45 6.80 9.93 -6.84
CA GLU A 45 5.38 10.23 -6.94
C GLU A 45 4.59 9.14 -7.68
N ASP A 46 5.12 8.60 -8.77
CA ASP A 46 4.50 7.55 -9.57
C ASP A 46 4.46 6.17 -8.87
N GLU A 47 5.12 6.05 -7.72
CA GLU A 47 5.10 4.88 -6.85
C GLU A 47 4.03 4.98 -5.73
N ILE A 48 3.27 6.09 -5.65
CA ILE A 48 2.27 6.34 -4.60
C ILE A 48 0.85 6.22 -5.18
N VAL A 49 0.03 5.39 -4.54
CA VAL A 49 -1.42 5.29 -4.80
C VAL A 49 -2.19 5.78 -3.59
N PHE A 50 -3.12 6.71 -3.77
CA PHE A 50 -4.07 7.07 -2.74
C PHE A 50 -5.22 6.06 -2.68
N THR A 51 -5.49 5.59 -1.48
CA THR A 51 -6.59 4.65 -1.15
C THR A 51 -7.44 5.25 -0.04
N LYS A 52 -8.46 4.53 0.45
CA LYS A 52 -9.26 4.97 1.60
C LYS A 52 -8.58 4.74 2.94
N SER A 53 -7.67 3.78 2.99
CA SER A 53 -6.93 3.40 4.21
C SER A 53 -5.90 2.32 3.88
N ALA A 54 -5.01 1.99 4.81
CA ALA A 54 -4.14 0.82 4.68
C ALA A 54 -4.91 -0.49 4.45
N THR A 55 -6.12 -0.61 4.99
CA THR A 55 -6.98 -1.77 4.73
C THR A 55 -7.28 -1.91 3.23
N GLU A 56 -7.64 -0.81 2.55
CA GLU A 56 -7.85 -0.85 1.10
C GLU A 56 -6.53 -1.09 0.36
N SER A 57 -5.43 -0.47 0.79
CA SER A 57 -4.10 -0.68 0.19
C SER A 57 -3.69 -2.15 0.20
N LEU A 58 -3.83 -2.82 1.34
CA LEU A 58 -3.48 -4.25 1.50
C LEU A 58 -4.44 -5.16 0.72
N ASN A 59 -5.74 -4.82 0.69
CA ASN A 59 -6.70 -5.51 -0.18
C ASN A 59 -6.39 -5.31 -1.65
N LEU A 60 -5.98 -4.09 -2.08
CA LEU A 60 -5.59 -3.81 -3.45
C LEU A 60 -4.48 -4.79 -3.89
N VAL A 61 -3.42 -4.92 -3.10
CA VAL A 61 -2.32 -5.84 -3.41
C VAL A 61 -2.81 -7.28 -3.50
N ALA A 62 -3.57 -7.75 -2.48
CA ALA A 62 -4.08 -9.11 -2.43
C ALA A 62 -5.07 -9.43 -3.58
N TYR A 63 -5.95 -8.49 -3.94
CA TYR A 63 -6.87 -8.66 -5.07
C TYR A 63 -6.16 -8.60 -6.42
N ALA A 64 -5.22 -7.67 -6.59
CA ALA A 64 -4.41 -7.58 -7.82
C ALA A 64 -3.63 -8.88 -8.05
N MET A 65 -2.99 -9.44 -7.00
CA MET A 65 -2.33 -10.74 -7.10
C MET A 65 -3.32 -11.87 -7.41
N GLY A 66 -4.51 -11.85 -6.82
CA GLY A 66 -5.56 -12.84 -7.10
C GLY A 66 -6.17 -12.75 -8.50
N ASN A 67 -6.00 -11.62 -9.18
CA ASN A 67 -6.44 -11.37 -10.56
C ASN A 67 -5.27 -11.42 -11.56
N ALA A 68 -4.06 -11.73 -11.11
CA ALA A 68 -2.89 -11.79 -11.98
C ALA A 68 -3.00 -12.95 -12.97
N GLU A 69 -2.58 -12.71 -14.21
CA GLU A 69 -2.59 -13.72 -15.26
C GLU A 69 -1.70 -14.92 -14.89
N PRO A 70 -2.18 -16.16 -15.11
CA PRO A 70 -1.41 -17.35 -14.80
C PRO A 70 0.00 -17.32 -15.43
N GLY A 71 1.01 -17.67 -14.63
CA GLY A 71 2.41 -17.68 -15.06
C GLY A 71 3.13 -16.34 -14.96
N THR A 72 2.44 -15.25 -14.58
CA THR A 72 3.10 -13.97 -14.24
C THR A 72 3.68 -14.00 -12.83
N ARG A 73 4.56 -13.04 -12.52
CA ARG A 73 5.26 -12.91 -11.23
C ARG A 73 4.32 -12.97 -10.03
N PHE A 74 3.16 -12.33 -10.12
CA PHE A 74 2.22 -12.15 -9.01
C PHE A 74 1.10 -13.18 -8.95
N ALA A 75 1.00 -14.08 -9.95
CA ALA A 75 0.01 -15.13 -9.92
C ALA A 75 0.32 -16.17 -8.84
N LEU A 76 -0.70 -16.55 -8.06
CA LEU A 76 -0.60 -17.58 -7.04
C LEU A 76 -1.41 -18.83 -7.44
N THR A 77 -0.90 -19.98 -7.01
CA THR A 77 -1.50 -21.29 -7.22
C THR A 77 -1.51 -22.08 -5.90
N SER A 78 -2.10 -23.26 -5.90
CA SER A 78 -2.09 -24.18 -4.74
C SER A 78 -0.71 -24.72 -4.36
N LYS A 79 0.33 -24.44 -5.15
CA LYS A 79 1.72 -24.82 -4.86
C LYS A 79 2.48 -23.72 -4.13
N ASP A 80 1.89 -22.51 -4.06
CA ASP A 80 2.54 -21.34 -3.51
C ASP A 80 2.15 -21.12 -2.04
N ARG A 81 2.94 -20.33 -1.34
CA ARG A 81 2.80 -20.02 0.08
C ARG A 81 2.71 -18.52 0.30
N ILE A 82 1.83 -18.13 1.22
CA ILE A 82 1.74 -16.78 1.80
C ILE A 82 2.17 -16.86 3.25
N VAL A 83 3.09 -16.02 3.66
CA VAL A 83 3.58 -15.92 5.04
C VAL A 83 3.09 -14.62 5.67
N VAL A 84 2.56 -14.72 6.89
CA VAL A 84 2.13 -13.59 7.73
C VAL A 84 2.78 -13.69 9.10
N THR A 85 2.34 -12.91 10.08
CA THR A 85 2.77 -13.07 11.48
C THR A 85 1.57 -13.15 12.42
N GLU A 86 1.75 -13.71 13.63
CA GLU A 86 0.71 -13.72 14.66
C GLU A 86 0.38 -12.35 15.24
N MET A 87 1.22 -11.33 15.01
CA MET A 87 0.98 -9.97 15.50
C MET A 87 0.29 -9.05 14.49
N GLU A 88 -0.19 -9.60 13.36
CA GLU A 88 -0.83 -8.78 12.33
C GLU A 88 -2.17 -8.18 12.80
N HIS A 89 -2.36 -6.91 12.47
CA HIS A 89 -3.70 -6.34 12.47
C HIS A 89 -4.58 -7.07 11.44
N HIS A 90 -5.87 -7.22 11.71
CA HIS A 90 -6.79 -7.92 10.80
C HIS A 90 -6.74 -7.38 9.36
N ALA A 91 -6.43 -6.10 9.16
CA ALA A 91 -6.27 -5.50 7.83
C ALA A 91 -5.12 -6.14 7.02
N ASN A 92 -4.09 -6.67 7.70
CA ASN A 92 -2.96 -7.36 7.07
C ASN A 92 -2.97 -8.88 7.30
N LEU A 93 -4.05 -9.44 7.79
CA LEU A 93 -4.25 -10.89 7.92
C LEU A 93 -5.35 -11.38 7.00
N ILE A 94 -6.55 -10.78 7.09
CA ILE A 94 -7.76 -11.29 6.40
C ILE A 94 -7.62 -11.27 4.87
N PRO A 95 -7.07 -10.23 4.21
CA PRO A 95 -6.90 -10.25 2.76
C PRO A 95 -6.06 -11.44 2.27
N TRP A 96 -5.01 -11.80 3.01
CA TRP A 96 -4.13 -12.92 2.68
C TRP A 96 -4.80 -14.28 2.92
N GLN A 97 -5.59 -14.43 3.98
CA GLN A 97 -6.45 -15.61 4.19
C GLN A 97 -7.42 -15.78 3.02
N GLN A 98 -8.05 -14.70 2.56
CA GLN A 98 -9.00 -14.74 1.44
C GLN A 98 -8.30 -15.03 0.11
N LEU A 99 -7.08 -14.49 -0.10
CA LEU A 99 -6.27 -14.82 -1.28
C LEU A 99 -5.88 -16.30 -1.27
N ALA A 100 -5.38 -16.81 -0.14
CA ALA A 100 -5.05 -18.23 0.03
C ALA A 100 -6.25 -19.14 -0.26
N ALA A 101 -7.42 -18.81 0.29
CA ALA A 101 -8.65 -19.59 0.06
C ALA A 101 -9.08 -19.62 -1.41
N ARG A 102 -8.90 -18.51 -2.16
CA ARG A 102 -9.27 -18.42 -3.58
C ARG A 102 -8.29 -19.13 -4.50
N THR A 103 -6.99 -19.08 -4.19
CA THR A 103 -5.94 -19.64 -5.04
C THR A 103 -5.54 -21.06 -4.67
N GLY A 104 -5.92 -21.51 -3.47
CA GLY A 104 -5.47 -22.77 -2.89
C GLY A 104 -4.06 -22.69 -2.28
N ALA A 105 -3.42 -21.51 -2.28
CA ALA A 105 -2.11 -21.30 -1.70
C ALA A 105 -2.11 -21.60 -0.19
N GLN A 106 -0.97 -22.06 0.34
CA GLN A 106 -0.82 -22.34 1.76
C GLN A 106 -0.59 -21.04 2.54
N LEU A 107 -1.20 -20.94 3.72
CA LEU A 107 -0.94 -19.85 4.67
C LEU A 107 -0.03 -20.38 5.77
N SER A 108 1.06 -19.67 6.04
CA SER A 108 2.01 -19.92 7.13
C SER A 108 2.27 -18.63 7.90
N TRP A 109 2.84 -18.74 9.10
CA TRP A 109 3.09 -17.55 9.92
C TRP A 109 4.29 -17.71 10.83
N PHE A 110 4.87 -16.55 11.20
CA PHE A 110 5.81 -16.47 12.31
C PHE A 110 5.06 -16.43 13.63
N GLU A 111 5.45 -17.30 14.56
CA GLU A 111 4.96 -17.29 15.95
C GLU A 111 5.54 -16.10 16.71
N VAL A 112 4.84 -15.67 17.76
CA VAL A 112 5.30 -14.61 18.68
C VAL A 112 5.82 -15.25 19.96
N THR A 113 7.02 -14.86 20.36
CA THR A 113 7.62 -15.33 21.63
C THR A 113 6.90 -14.73 22.85
N PRO A 114 7.06 -15.30 24.05
CA PRO A 114 6.49 -14.72 25.28
C PRO A 114 6.91 -13.27 25.53
N GLU A 115 8.06 -12.84 24.99
CA GLU A 115 8.56 -11.46 25.08
C GLU A 115 7.94 -10.52 24.05
N GLY A 116 6.97 -10.98 23.24
CA GLY A 116 6.28 -10.20 22.22
C GLY A 116 7.12 -9.89 20.98
N ARG A 117 8.01 -10.78 20.58
CA ARG A 117 8.87 -10.67 19.40
C ARG A 117 8.58 -11.82 18.42
N LEU A 118 8.85 -11.60 17.12
CA LEU A 118 8.77 -12.69 16.14
C LEU A 118 9.86 -13.74 16.41
N ASP A 119 9.48 -15.02 16.41
CA ASP A 119 10.44 -16.13 16.47
C ASP A 119 11.09 -16.34 15.10
N LEU A 120 12.26 -15.77 14.91
CA LEU A 120 13.05 -15.91 13.68
C LEU A 120 13.95 -17.15 13.67
N SER A 121 13.98 -17.95 14.74
CA SER A 121 14.80 -19.17 14.79
C SER A 121 14.42 -20.17 13.69
N LYS A 122 13.18 -20.10 13.21
CA LYS A 122 12.60 -20.97 12.17
C LYS A 122 12.45 -20.26 10.81
N ILE A 123 13.12 -19.13 10.57
CA ILE A 123 12.91 -18.31 9.37
C ILE A 123 12.96 -19.12 8.07
N ASN A 124 13.90 -20.05 7.93
CA ASN A 124 14.06 -20.88 6.73
C ASN A 124 12.98 -21.96 6.56
N SER A 125 12.27 -22.31 7.62
CA SER A 125 11.14 -23.25 7.56
C SER A 125 9.79 -22.55 7.40
N VAL A 126 9.71 -21.27 7.72
CA VAL A 126 8.52 -20.43 7.52
C VAL A 126 8.54 -19.83 6.12
N ILE A 127 9.68 -19.23 5.70
CA ILE A 127 9.90 -18.70 4.34
C ILE A 127 10.69 -19.75 3.55
N THR A 128 9.98 -20.50 2.72
CA THR A 128 10.48 -21.63 1.92
C THR A 128 10.47 -21.28 0.43
N GLU A 129 11.04 -22.14 -0.42
CA GLU A 129 11.17 -21.91 -1.88
C GLU A 129 9.80 -21.73 -2.59
N ASP A 130 8.71 -22.20 -1.99
CA ASP A 130 7.33 -22.02 -2.46
C ASP A 130 6.67 -20.71 -1.97
N THR A 131 7.35 -19.91 -1.16
CA THR A 131 6.83 -18.64 -0.67
C THR A 131 6.78 -17.60 -1.79
N LYS A 132 5.61 -16.98 -1.98
CA LYS A 132 5.36 -15.89 -2.94
C LYS A 132 5.19 -14.53 -2.30
N VAL A 133 4.61 -14.51 -1.08
CA VAL A 133 4.31 -13.28 -0.36
C VAL A 133 4.72 -13.45 1.10
N VAL A 134 5.39 -12.43 1.63
CA VAL A 134 5.61 -12.25 3.08
C VAL A 134 4.96 -10.94 3.47
N ALA A 135 3.83 -10.99 4.18
CA ALA A 135 3.11 -9.81 4.63
C ALA A 135 3.27 -9.65 6.14
N LEU A 136 3.81 -8.51 6.59
CA LEU A 136 4.07 -8.30 8.00
C LEU A 136 3.89 -6.85 8.43
N THR A 137 3.59 -6.65 9.71
CA THR A 137 3.59 -5.34 10.35
C THR A 137 5.02 -4.90 10.68
N HIS A 138 5.34 -3.63 10.41
CA HIS A 138 6.63 -3.04 10.81
C HIS A 138 6.70 -2.81 12.32
N GLN A 139 5.65 -2.23 12.88
CA GLN A 139 5.51 -1.99 14.31
C GLN A 139 4.11 -2.45 14.76
N SER A 140 4.06 -3.30 15.78
CA SER A 140 2.80 -3.81 16.30
C SER A 140 1.98 -2.71 16.96
N ASN A 141 0.70 -2.62 16.60
CA ASN A 141 -0.25 -1.71 17.22
C ASN A 141 -0.66 -2.12 18.65
N VAL A 142 -0.41 -3.37 19.03
CA VAL A 142 -0.74 -3.90 20.37
C VAL A 142 0.48 -3.89 21.28
N LEU A 143 1.62 -4.38 20.78
CA LEU A 143 2.83 -4.61 21.59
C LEU A 143 3.83 -3.45 21.50
N GLY A 144 3.74 -2.61 20.45
CA GLY A 144 4.73 -1.58 20.15
C GLY A 144 6.06 -2.15 19.62
N THR A 145 6.18 -3.47 19.52
CA THR A 145 7.39 -4.14 19.00
C THR A 145 7.66 -3.73 17.58
N ILE A 146 8.89 -3.29 17.30
CA ILE A 146 9.41 -3.05 15.95
C ILE A 146 10.03 -4.35 15.46
N ASN A 147 9.55 -4.86 14.33
CA ASN A 147 10.03 -6.11 13.76
C ASN A 147 11.34 -5.93 12.99
N PRO A 148 12.29 -6.87 13.11
CA PRO A 148 13.58 -6.81 12.42
C PRO A 148 13.42 -7.22 10.95
N LEU A 149 13.18 -6.23 10.08
CA LEU A 149 12.86 -6.45 8.66
C LEU A 149 14.02 -7.03 7.86
N GLU A 150 15.26 -6.64 8.16
CA GLU A 150 16.44 -6.96 7.34
C GLU A 150 16.56 -8.48 7.04
N ALA A 151 16.51 -9.32 8.07
CA ALA A 151 16.62 -10.77 7.90
C ALA A 151 15.42 -11.36 7.15
N ILE A 152 14.21 -10.84 7.40
CA ILE A 152 12.97 -11.32 6.76
C ILE A 152 12.96 -10.93 5.29
N VAL A 153 13.30 -9.69 4.96
CA VAL A 153 13.39 -9.18 3.58
C VAL A 153 14.45 -9.95 2.80
N ALA A 154 15.65 -10.12 3.39
CA ALA A 154 16.73 -10.87 2.75
C ALA A 154 16.30 -12.31 2.40
N ARG A 155 15.68 -13.02 3.37
CA ARG A 155 15.22 -14.39 3.13
C ARG A 155 14.06 -14.46 2.13
N ALA A 156 13.11 -13.52 2.19
CA ALA A 156 12.01 -13.44 1.23
C ALA A 156 12.53 -13.27 -0.20
N HIS A 157 13.44 -12.33 -0.42
CA HIS A 157 14.03 -12.08 -1.73
C HIS A 157 14.92 -13.23 -2.22
N GLU A 158 15.63 -13.92 -1.33
CA GLU A 158 16.42 -15.11 -1.68
C GLU A 158 15.56 -16.19 -2.34
N VAL A 159 14.31 -16.37 -1.89
CA VAL A 159 13.37 -17.34 -2.49
C VAL A 159 12.47 -16.73 -3.58
N GLY A 160 12.65 -15.44 -3.92
CA GLY A 160 11.87 -14.75 -4.94
C GLY A 160 10.48 -14.30 -4.48
N ALA A 161 10.22 -14.28 -3.17
CA ALA A 161 8.98 -13.76 -2.58
C ALA A 161 9.00 -12.22 -2.53
N VAL A 162 7.81 -11.59 -2.60
CA VAL A 162 7.64 -10.16 -2.37
C VAL A 162 7.28 -9.89 -0.91
N VAL A 163 7.72 -8.74 -0.40
CA VAL A 163 7.47 -8.29 0.98
C VAL A 163 6.46 -7.16 0.99
N VAL A 164 5.34 -7.36 1.70
CA VAL A 164 4.26 -6.37 1.89
C VAL A 164 4.26 -5.90 3.33
N LEU A 165 4.52 -4.62 3.54
CA LEU A 165 4.69 -4.03 4.87
C LEU A 165 3.46 -3.23 5.29
N ASP A 166 2.83 -3.61 6.40
CA ASP A 166 1.92 -2.72 7.12
C ASP A 166 2.75 -1.75 7.99
N ALA A 167 2.83 -0.51 7.55
CA ALA A 167 3.58 0.56 8.21
C ALA A 167 2.67 1.56 8.95
N CYS A 168 1.44 1.17 9.28
CA CYS A 168 0.48 2.04 9.94
C CYS A 168 0.97 2.64 11.26
N GLN A 169 1.80 1.91 12.00
CA GLN A 169 2.34 2.42 13.27
C GLN A 169 3.75 2.99 13.11
N SER A 170 4.53 2.54 12.14
CA SER A 170 5.90 3.03 11.98
C SER A 170 5.97 4.40 11.29
N VAL A 171 5.20 4.62 10.21
CA VAL A 171 5.23 5.89 9.46
C VAL A 171 4.95 7.12 10.34
N PRO A 172 3.96 7.11 11.27
CA PRO A 172 3.73 8.27 12.14
C PRO A 172 4.70 8.42 13.32
N HIS A 173 5.51 7.39 13.64
CA HIS A 173 6.27 7.37 14.89
C HIS A 173 7.78 7.31 14.71
N MET A 174 8.27 6.99 13.51
CA MET A 174 9.71 6.93 13.22
C MET A 174 10.01 7.21 11.74
N PRO A 175 11.22 7.66 11.40
CA PRO A 175 11.62 7.82 10.00
C PRO A 175 11.51 6.50 9.23
N VAL A 176 10.82 6.53 8.10
CA VAL A 176 10.65 5.40 7.18
C VAL A 176 11.22 5.79 5.83
N ASP A 177 12.14 4.97 5.31
CA ASP A 177 12.72 5.13 3.97
C ASP A 177 12.56 3.79 3.24
N VAL A 178 11.63 3.75 2.28
CA VAL A 178 11.27 2.52 1.56
C VAL A 178 12.43 1.88 0.82
N LYS A 179 13.41 2.70 0.36
CA LYS A 179 14.61 2.19 -0.33
C LYS A 179 15.55 1.48 0.63
N LYS A 180 15.66 1.97 1.88
CA LYS A 180 16.50 1.35 2.91
C LYS A 180 15.85 0.11 3.50
N LEU A 181 14.52 0.09 3.62
CA LEU A 181 13.80 -1.08 4.13
C LEU A 181 13.86 -2.26 3.16
N GLY A 182 13.98 -2.00 1.86
CA GLY A 182 14.07 -3.04 0.83
C GLY A 182 12.78 -3.83 0.62
N VAL A 183 11.64 -3.36 1.17
CA VAL A 183 10.33 -3.99 0.98
C VAL A 183 9.77 -3.68 -0.41
N ASP A 184 8.85 -4.49 -0.92
CA ASP A 184 8.27 -4.34 -2.25
C ASP A 184 6.98 -3.51 -2.24
N PHE A 185 6.20 -3.58 -1.16
CA PHE A 185 4.98 -2.82 -0.94
C PHE A 185 4.95 -2.28 0.48
N LEU A 186 4.41 -1.07 0.65
CA LEU A 186 4.21 -0.47 1.97
C LEU A 186 2.84 0.20 2.00
N ALA A 187 2.09 -0.01 3.09
CA ALA A 187 0.77 0.59 3.31
C ALA A 187 0.69 1.32 4.64
N PHE A 188 0.04 2.50 4.65
CA PHE A 188 -0.34 3.18 5.89
C PHE A 188 -1.64 3.98 5.73
N SER A 189 -2.25 4.35 6.86
CA SER A 189 -3.50 5.12 6.91
C SER A 189 -3.25 6.56 7.37
N GLY A 190 -3.85 7.52 6.68
CA GLY A 190 -3.69 8.95 6.97
C GLY A 190 -4.11 9.33 8.39
N HIS A 191 -5.23 8.77 8.89
CA HIS A 191 -5.73 9.08 10.23
C HIS A 191 -4.79 8.68 11.38
N LYS A 192 -3.81 7.81 11.14
CA LYS A 192 -2.77 7.46 12.11
C LYS A 192 -1.54 8.39 12.01
N ALA A 193 -1.38 9.08 10.88
CA ALA A 193 -0.33 10.06 10.64
C ALA A 193 -0.84 11.50 10.80
N VAL A 194 -1.59 11.78 11.87
CA VAL A 194 -2.29 13.05 12.20
C VAL A 194 -3.11 13.66 11.05
N GLY A 195 -3.37 12.87 10.03
CA GLY A 195 -4.17 13.23 8.85
C GLY A 195 -5.65 12.90 8.99
N PRO A 196 -6.46 13.17 7.96
CA PRO A 196 -7.88 12.86 7.96
C PRO A 196 -8.16 11.37 7.82
N THR A 197 -9.39 10.96 8.16
CA THR A 197 -9.95 9.66 7.80
C THR A 197 -10.26 9.61 6.30
N GLY A 198 -10.46 8.39 5.75
CA GLY A 198 -10.87 8.22 4.36
C GLY A 198 -9.74 8.41 3.34
N VAL A 199 -8.49 8.51 3.79
CA VAL A 199 -7.29 8.49 2.96
C VAL A 199 -6.26 7.55 3.55
N GLY A 200 -5.63 6.77 2.69
CA GLY A 200 -4.49 5.91 2.96
C GLY A 200 -3.53 5.94 1.78
N VAL A 201 -2.42 5.27 1.94
CA VAL A 201 -1.34 5.23 0.96
C VAL A 201 -0.92 3.78 0.74
N LEU A 202 -0.75 3.42 -0.52
CA LEU A 202 0.04 2.29 -0.96
C LEU A 202 1.27 2.82 -1.70
N TRP A 203 2.43 2.36 -1.32
CA TRP A 203 3.67 2.53 -2.07
C TRP A 203 4.14 1.21 -2.66
N SER A 204 4.62 1.25 -3.91
CA SER A 204 5.44 0.20 -4.51
C SER A 204 6.12 0.68 -5.79
N SER A 205 7.35 0.25 -6.02
CA SER A 205 8.03 0.40 -7.31
C SER A 205 7.54 -0.60 -8.37
N LEU A 206 6.72 -1.58 -7.98
CA LEU A 206 6.22 -2.68 -8.83
C LEU A 206 4.78 -2.46 -9.33
N LEU A 207 4.18 -1.31 -9.08
CA LEU A 207 2.77 -1.02 -9.41
C LEU A 207 2.41 -1.32 -10.86
N ASN A 208 3.31 -1.03 -11.81
CA ASN A 208 3.03 -1.24 -13.23
C ASN A 208 2.96 -2.73 -13.62
N GLU A 209 3.54 -3.62 -12.83
CA GLU A 209 3.49 -5.07 -13.05
C GLU A 209 2.19 -5.71 -12.52
N LEU A 210 1.47 -5.04 -11.59
CA LEU A 210 0.21 -5.54 -11.05
C LEU A 210 -0.97 -5.21 -11.97
N PRO A 211 -1.97 -6.10 -12.13
CA PRO A 211 -3.25 -5.74 -12.73
C PRO A 211 -4.05 -4.82 -11.80
N PRO A 212 -4.99 -4.03 -12.32
CA PRO A 212 -5.89 -3.24 -11.48
C PRO A 212 -6.82 -4.15 -10.67
N PHE A 213 -7.34 -3.62 -9.54
CA PHE A 213 -8.28 -4.34 -8.69
C PHE A 213 -9.68 -3.75 -8.72
N LEU A 214 -9.79 -2.45 -9.02
CA LEU A 214 -11.03 -1.70 -9.12
C LEU A 214 -11.11 -1.06 -10.51
N PHE A 215 -12.26 -1.18 -11.15
CA PHE A 215 -12.47 -0.75 -12.53
C PHE A 215 -13.46 0.40 -12.60
N GLY A 216 -13.23 1.37 -13.48
CA GLY A 216 -14.10 2.52 -13.66
C GLY A 216 -13.50 3.61 -14.53
N GLY A 217 -14.02 4.81 -14.40
CA GLY A 217 -13.46 5.98 -15.08
C GLY A 217 -12.11 6.41 -14.49
N SER A 218 -11.38 7.25 -15.19
CA SER A 218 -10.07 7.82 -14.84
C SER A 218 -8.87 6.87 -14.95
N MET A 219 -9.05 5.56 -14.78
CA MET A 219 -7.99 4.56 -14.72
C MET A 219 -7.66 3.90 -16.08
N ILE A 220 -8.40 4.23 -17.11
CA ILE A 220 -8.28 3.68 -18.48
C ILE A 220 -7.36 4.52 -19.36
N GLU A 221 -6.68 3.87 -20.30
CA GLU A 221 -5.97 4.50 -21.43
C GLU A 221 -6.87 4.53 -22.66
N THR A 222 -7.34 3.35 -23.09
CA THR A 222 -8.30 3.21 -24.20
C THR A 222 -9.48 2.37 -23.77
N VAL A 223 -10.68 2.62 -24.38
CA VAL A 223 -11.87 1.85 -24.11
C VAL A 223 -12.70 1.66 -25.39
N THR A 224 -13.21 0.45 -25.58
CA THR A 224 -14.21 0.09 -26.58
C THR A 224 -15.41 -0.54 -25.88
N MET A 225 -16.43 -0.94 -26.62
CA MET A 225 -17.59 -1.66 -26.03
C MET A 225 -17.22 -3.05 -25.46
N THR A 226 -16.12 -3.63 -25.93
CA THR A 226 -15.73 -5.02 -25.59
C THR A 226 -14.38 -5.15 -24.90
N SER A 227 -13.59 -4.08 -24.82
CA SER A 227 -12.23 -4.10 -24.27
C SER A 227 -11.81 -2.76 -23.70
N ALA A 228 -10.83 -2.80 -22.77
CA ALA A 228 -10.17 -1.61 -22.25
C ALA A 228 -8.67 -1.89 -22.02
N THR A 229 -7.87 -0.85 -22.07
CA THR A 229 -6.48 -0.85 -21.58
C THR A 229 -6.34 0.15 -20.44
N TRP A 230 -5.32 -0.04 -19.63
CA TRP A 230 -5.16 0.67 -18.37
C TRP A 230 -4.09 1.76 -18.48
N ALA A 231 -4.33 2.89 -17.85
CA ALA A 231 -3.32 3.91 -17.65
C ALA A 231 -2.13 3.38 -16.85
N ALA A 232 -1.00 4.06 -16.90
CA ALA A 232 0.12 3.78 -16.02
C ALA A 232 -0.23 4.05 -14.54
N ALA A 233 0.50 3.43 -13.61
CA ALA A 233 0.43 3.78 -12.20
C ALA A 233 0.80 5.28 -12.00
N PRO A 234 0.23 5.94 -10.99
CA PRO A 234 -0.73 5.44 -10.01
C PRO A 234 -2.19 5.38 -10.52
N ARG A 235 -2.51 6.06 -11.64
CA ARG A 235 -3.87 6.24 -12.17
C ARG A 235 -4.64 4.94 -12.38
N LYS A 236 -3.98 3.86 -12.78
CA LYS A 236 -4.62 2.56 -12.97
C LYS A 236 -5.24 1.98 -11.68
N PHE A 237 -4.86 2.47 -10.51
CA PHE A 237 -5.39 2.04 -9.21
C PHE A 237 -6.34 3.04 -8.56
N GLU A 238 -6.53 4.21 -9.18
CA GLU A 238 -7.36 5.31 -8.67
C GLU A 238 -8.62 5.50 -9.52
N ALA A 239 -9.45 4.45 -9.59
CA ALA A 239 -10.68 4.48 -10.36
C ALA A 239 -11.72 5.41 -9.73
N GLY A 240 -12.39 6.23 -10.56
CA GLY A 240 -13.43 7.15 -10.13
C GLY A 240 -12.90 8.52 -9.74
N VAL A 241 -13.67 9.24 -8.92
CA VAL A 241 -13.26 10.54 -8.35
C VAL A 241 -12.49 10.27 -7.06
N PRO A 242 -11.25 10.77 -6.92
CA PRO A 242 -10.45 10.52 -5.73
C PRO A 242 -10.93 11.35 -4.52
N ASN A 243 -10.50 10.98 -3.32
CA ASN A 243 -10.72 11.74 -2.08
C ASN A 243 -9.77 12.95 -2.02
N MET A 244 -10.03 13.97 -2.84
CA MET A 244 -9.14 15.11 -3.06
C MET A 244 -8.84 15.89 -1.78
N ALA A 245 -9.88 16.32 -1.07
CA ALA A 245 -9.73 17.11 0.15
C ALA A 245 -8.96 16.36 1.24
N GLN A 246 -9.20 15.05 1.39
CA GLN A 246 -8.51 14.21 2.35
C GLN A 246 -7.04 14.00 1.97
N ALA A 247 -6.72 13.86 0.68
CA ALA A 247 -5.34 13.78 0.21
C ALA A 247 -4.59 15.08 0.50
N VAL A 248 -5.19 16.24 0.23
CA VAL A 248 -4.65 17.58 0.56
C VAL A 248 -4.47 17.72 2.07
N GLY A 249 -5.45 17.27 2.86
CA GLY A 249 -5.35 17.22 4.32
C GLY A 249 -4.22 16.34 4.83
N LEU A 250 -3.99 15.19 4.19
CA LEU A 250 -2.84 14.32 4.47
C LEU A 250 -1.52 15.02 4.12
N GLY A 251 -1.44 15.70 2.99
CA GLY A 251 -0.25 16.48 2.62
C GLY A 251 0.11 17.53 3.68
N ALA A 252 -0.88 18.23 4.24
CA ALA A 252 -0.65 19.17 5.33
C ALA A 252 -0.23 18.47 6.65
N ALA A 253 -0.73 17.27 6.91
CA ALA A 253 -0.29 16.47 8.05
C ALA A 253 1.17 16.00 7.91
N ILE A 254 1.58 15.65 6.70
CA ILE A 254 2.99 15.29 6.39
C ILE A 254 3.90 16.50 6.58
N ASP A 255 3.50 17.69 6.13
CA ASP A 255 4.28 18.92 6.40
C ASP A 255 4.50 19.14 7.90
N TYR A 256 3.45 18.92 8.72
CA TYR A 256 3.57 19.02 10.17
C TYR A 256 4.54 17.98 10.75
N LEU A 257 4.41 16.70 10.37
CA LEU A 257 5.30 15.62 10.84
C LEU A 257 6.75 15.83 10.42
N THR A 258 6.98 16.43 9.25
CA THR A 258 8.34 16.73 8.75
C THR A 258 9.00 17.87 9.54
N GLY A 259 8.20 18.72 10.19
CA GLY A 259 8.68 19.89 10.95
C GLY A 259 9.00 19.60 12.41
N ILE A 260 8.74 18.38 12.90
CA ILE A 260 9.02 17.98 14.29
C ILE A 260 10.10 16.90 14.35
#